data_130810d7031914fed9883bbd91cbaf81
#
_entry.id   130810d7031914fed9883bbd91cbaf81
#
_cell.length_a   1.000
_cell.length_b   1.000
_cell.length_c   1.000
_cell.angle_alpha   90.00
_cell.angle_beta   90.00
_cell.angle_gamma   90.00
#
_symmetry.space_group_name_H-M   'P 1'
#
loop_
_entity.id
_entity.type
_entity.pdbx_description
1 polymer ?
#
loop_
_entity_poly.entity_id
_entity_poly.type
_entity_poly.pdbx_seq_one_letter_code
_entity_poly.pdbx_strand_id
1 'polypeptide(L)'
;MKDRVFLDTNIFIYLYSESETHKRDIVYQIFDSNYCITSLQAFNEASNVWFKKYNWDGLKIHRHLDNIELLCDEVLMIGRNTINEALSLKGDCGYSYYDCLMLSSALESNCNIILTEDMSNGQVICKRLKISNPFAKCSK
;
A
#
# COMPACT_ATOMS: atom_id res chain seq x y z
N MET A 1 7.42 -17.89 -10.29
CA MET A 1 7.85 -16.49 -10.09
C MET A 1 6.78 -15.71 -9.35
N LYS A 2 7.17 -14.94 -8.34
CA LYS A 2 6.22 -14.16 -7.55
C LYS A 2 5.78 -12.90 -8.29
N ASP A 3 4.52 -12.52 -8.12
CA ASP A 3 4.02 -11.23 -8.62
C ASP A 3 4.68 -10.08 -7.88
N ARG A 4 4.90 -8.99 -8.60
CA ARG A 4 5.35 -7.72 -8.03
C ARG A 4 4.11 -6.94 -7.61
N VAL A 5 3.88 -6.84 -6.31
CA VAL A 5 2.70 -6.18 -5.77
C VAL A 5 3.09 -4.94 -4.99
N PHE A 6 2.32 -3.87 -5.18
CA PHE A 6 2.48 -2.64 -4.41
C PHE A 6 1.49 -2.66 -3.25
N LEU A 7 1.96 -2.32 -2.06
CA LEU A 7 1.13 -2.33 -0.85
C LEU A 7 0.74 -0.93 -0.44
N ASP A 8 -0.56 -0.66 -0.40
CA ASP A 8 -1.11 0.59 0.10
C ASP A 8 -1.09 0.61 1.63
N THR A 9 -1.33 1.77 2.21
CA THR A 9 -1.20 2.04 3.64
C THR A 9 -1.98 1.07 4.54
N ASN A 10 -3.23 0.76 4.19
CA ASN A 10 -4.08 -0.08 5.03
C ASN A 10 -3.52 -1.50 5.24
N ILE A 11 -2.72 -1.99 4.29
CA ILE A 11 -2.07 -3.30 4.45
C ILE A 11 -1.21 -3.30 5.72
N PHE A 12 -0.47 -2.22 5.97
CA PHE A 12 0.40 -2.11 7.15
C PHE A 12 -0.40 -1.91 8.43
N ILE A 13 -1.53 -1.20 8.34
CA ILE A 13 -2.40 -1.03 9.51
C ILE A 13 -2.95 -2.39 9.94
N TYR A 14 -3.40 -3.22 9.00
CA TYR A 14 -3.91 -4.55 9.33
C TYR A 14 -2.82 -5.50 9.80
N LEU A 15 -1.58 -5.34 9.32
CA LEU A 15 -0.44 -6.16 9.73
C LEU A 15 -0.29 -6.22 11.26
N TYR A 16 -0.58 -5.12 11.93
CA TYR A 16 -0.44 -5.00 13.39
C TYR A 16 -1.79 -4.91 14.11
N SER A 17 -2.87 -5.23 13.45
CA SER A 17 -4.20 -5.14 14.04
C SER A 17 -4.42 -6.27 15.06
N GLU A 18 -4.95 -5.91 16.22
CA GLU A 18 -5.34 -6.87 17.25
C GLU A 18 -6.82 -7.25 17.13
N SER A 19 -7.61 -6.39 16.50
CA SER A 19 -9.08 -6.61 16.34
C SER A 19 -9.43 -7.29 15.02
N GLU A 20 -8.71 -6.97 13.94
CA GLU A 20 -8.96 -7.48 12.60
C GLU A 20 -8.01 -8.65 12.28
N THR A 21 -8.08 -9.71 13.10
CA THR A 21 -7.11 -10.82 13.01
C THR A 21 -7.20 -11.59 11.70
N HIS A 22 -8.40 -11.68 11.12
CA HIS A 22 -8.58 -12.34 9.83
C HIS A 22 -7.86 -11.59 8.70
N LYS A 23 -7.99 -10.27 8.69
CA LYS A 23 -7.26 -9.43 7.73
C LYS A 23 -5.76 -9.48 7.96
N ARG A 24 -5.34 -9.51 9.22
CA ARG A 24 -3.92 -9.66 9.57
C ARG A 24 -3.33 -10.95 8.98
N ASP A 25 -4.05 -12.05 9.08
CA ASP A 25 -3.61 -13.34 8.53
C ASP A 25 -3.48 -13.28 7.01
N ILE A 26 -4.39 -12.59 6.34
CA ILE A 26 -4.30 -12.36 4.89
C ILE A 26 -3.03 -11.58 4.56
N VAL A 27 -2.71 -10.55 5.35
CA VAL A 27 -1.50 -9.76 5.14
C VAL A 27 -0.24 -10.62 5.29
N TYR A 28 -0.20 -11.51 6.27
CA TYR A 28 0.91 -12.45 6.41
C TYR A 28 1.10 -13.27 5.13
N GLN A 29 0.01 -13.77 4.55
CA GLN A 29 0.05 -14.54 3.31
C GLN A 29 0.54 -13.70 2.12
N ILE A 30 0.18 -12.42 2.09
CA ILE A 30 0.65 -11.50 1.04
C ILE A 30 2.17 -11.42 1.05
N PHE A 31 2.77 -11.24 2.22
CA PHE A 31 4.23 -11.17 2.32
C PHE A 31 4.92 -12.48 1.95
N ASP A 32 4.31 -13.60 2.28
CA ASP A 32 4.87 -14.92 1.95
C ASP A 32 4.81 -15.23 0.46
N SER A 33 3.79 -14.75 -0.23
CA SER A 33 3.47 -15.20 -1.58
C SER A 33 3.89 -14.26 -2.69
N ASN A 34 4.30 -13.03 -2.37
CA ASN A 34 4.54 -11.99 -3.37
C ASN A 34 5.89 -11.30 -3.17
N TYR A 35 6.36 -10.66 -4.23
CA TYR A 35 7.44 -9.68 -4.15
C TYR A 35 6.81 -8.35 -3.79
N CYS A 36 7.02 -7.88 -2.56
CA CYS A 36 6.26 -6.77 -1.97
C CYS A 36 7.03 -5.46 -2.05
N ILE A 37 6.37 -4.45 -2.58
CA ILE A 37 6.93 -3.12 -2.81
C ILE A 37 5.98 -2.10 -2.17
N THR A 38 6.54 -1.07 -1.56
CA THR A 38 5.78 0.08 -1.07
C THR A 38 6.59 1.36 -1.23
N SER A 39 6.08 2.47 -0.70
CA SER A 39 6.78 3.74 -0.78
C SER A 39 6.80 4.44 0.58
N LEU A 40 7.66 5.44 0.70
CA LEU A 40 7.71 6.27 1.91
C LEU A 40 6.41 7.02 2.15
N GLN A 41 5.61 7.25 1.11
CA GLN A 41 4.29 7.86 1.30
C GLN A 41 3.37 6.96 2.13
N ALA A 42 3.43 5.65 1.93
CA ALA A 42 2.68 4.71 2.76
C ALA A 42 3.13 4.77 4.21
N PHE A 43 4.43 4.95 4.45
CA PHE A 43 4.99 5.12 5.79
C PHE A 43 4.45 6.39 6.45
N ASN A 44 4.39 7.49 5.69
CA ASN A 44 3.84 8.75 6.20
C ASN A 44 2.38 8.60 6.60
N GLU A 45 1.58 8.00 5.75
CA GLU A 45 0.15 7.84 6.02
C GLU A 45 -0.10 6.87 7.17
N ALA A 46 0.62 5.76 7.21
CA ALA A 46 0.50 4.80 8.31
C ALA A 46 0.88 5.45 9.66
N SER A 47 1.97 6.20 9.68
CA SER A 47 2.41 6.91 10.88
C SER A 47 1.33 7.85 11.41
N ASN A 48 0.70 8.60 10.51
CA ASN A 48 -0.37 9.52 10.88
C ASN A 48 -1.59 8.79 11.47
N VAL A 49 -1.96 7.65 10.87
CA VAL A 49 -3.06 6.82 11.38
C VAL A 49 -2.73 6.29 12.79
N TRP A 50 -1.52 5.77 12.98
CA TRP A 50 -1.12 5.22 14.27
C TRP A 50 -1.07 6.29 15.36
N PHE A 51 -0.60 7.51 15.04
CA PHE A 51 -0.66 8.62 15.99
C PHE A 51 -2.10 8.98 16.34
N LYS A 52 -2.94 9.18 15.33
CA LYS A 52 -4.28 9.75 15.54
C LYS A 52 -5.31 8.76 16.05
N LYS A 53 -5.32 7.54 15.52
CA LYS A 53 -6.36 6.56 15.84
C LYS A 53 -5.95 5.58 16.92
N TYR A 54 -4.67 5.29 17.05
CA TYR A 54 -4.18 4.23 17.94
C TYR A 54 -3.39 4.79 19.12
N ASN A 55 -3.13 6.09 19.14
CA ASN A 55 -2.34 6.75 20.18
C ASN A 55 -0.95 6.13 20.42
N TRP A 56 -0.35 5.62 19.35
CA TRP A 56 1.02 5.13 19.43
C TRP A 56 1.98 6.32 19.53
N ASP A 57 3.08 6.17 20.27
CA ASP A 57 4.13 7.17 20.30
C ASP A 57 5.13 6.97 19.14
N GLY A 58 6.01 7.96 18.96
CA GLY A 58 6.97 7.94 17.86
C GLY A 58 7.94 6.78 17.91
N LEU A 59 8.34 6.35 19.10
CA LEU A 59 9.27 5.23 19.24
C LEU A 59 8.62 3.92 18.79
N LYS A 60 7.38 3.70 19.16
CA LYS A 60 6.64 2.52 18.75
C LYS A 60 6.44 2.50 17.22
N ILE A 61 6.07 3.64 16.63
CA ILE A 61 5.90 3.76 15.18
C ILE A 61 7.23 3.47 14.47
N HIS A 62 8.32 4.07 14.95
CA HIS A 62 9.65 3.86 14.38
C HIS A 62 10.00 2.37 14.30
N ARG A 63 9.77 1.64 15.40
CA ARG A 63 10.05 0.20 15.45
C ARG A 63 9.21 -0.60 14.44
N HIS A 64 7.94 -0.22 14.28
CA HIS A 64 7.07 -0.90 13.34
C HIS A 64 7.45 -0.59 11.89
N LEU A 65 7.86 0.65 11.61
CA LEU A 65 8.36 1.00 10.28
C LEU A 65 9.65 0.24 9.94
N ASP A 66 10.55 0.08 10.90
CA ASP A 66 11.76 -0.73 10.71
C ASP A 66 11.39 -2.17 10.35
N ASN A 67 10.40 -2.72 11.03
CA ASN A 67 9.95 -4.09 10.75
C ASN A 67 9.32 -4.22 9.36
N ILE A 68 8.51 -3.25 8.97
CA ILE A 68 7.89 -3.24 7.63
C ILE A 68 8.98 -3.16 6.56
N GLU A 69 10.01 -2.35 6.79
CA GLU A 69 11.12 -2.21 5.84
C GLU A 69 11.86 -3.54 5.63
N LEU A 70 11.96 -4.36 6.69
CA LEU A 70 12.54 -5.69 6.59
C LEU A 70 11.62 -6.68 5.86
N LEU A 71 10.31 -6.53 5.99
CA LEU A 71 9.33 -7.42 5.35
C LEU A 71 9.15 -7.13 3.87
N CYS A 72 9.28 -5.86 3.47
CA CYS A 72 9.15 -5.46 2.07
C CYS A 72 10.44 -5.72 1.30
N ASP A 73 10.31 -6.13 0.05
CA ASP A 73 11.46 -6.31 -0.84
C ASP A 73 12.03 -4.98 -1.32
N GLU A 74 11.17 -3.96 -1.49
CA GLU A 74 11.58 -2.61 -1.87
C GLU A 74 10.71 -1.57 -1.16
N VAL A 75 11.34 -0.50 -0.70
CA VAL A 75 10.65 0.69 -0.19
C VAL A 75 11.15 1.88 -1.00
N LEU A 76 10.25 2.49 -1.77
CA LEU A 76 10.61 3.49 -2.77
C LEU A 76 10.53 4.91 -2.19
N MET A 77 11.44 5.76 -2.65
CA MET A 77 11.37 7.19 -2.41
C MET A 77 10.41 7.81 -3.43
N ILE A 78 9.77 8.91 -3.03
CA ILE A 78 8.91 9.68 -3.93
C ILE A 78 9.78 10.72 -4.64
N GLY A 79 9.92 10.55 -5.95
CA GLY A 79 10.68 11.47 -6.78
C GLY A 79 9.78 12.48 -7.48
N ARG A 80 10.40 13.44 -8.17
CA ARG A 80 9.65 14.46 -8.91
C ARG A 80 8.80 13.83 -10.01
N ASN A 81 9.34 12.82 -10.70
CA ASN A 81 8.59 12.12 -11.75
C ASN A 81 7.37 11.39 -11.20
N THR A 82 7.48 10.83 -9.99
CA THR A 82 6.36 10.19 -9.30
C THR A 82 5.22 11.19 -9.10
N ILE A 83 5.56 12.39 -8.66
CA ILE A 83 4.59 13.48 -8.44
C ILE A 83 3.95 13.90 -9.75
N ASN A 84 4.75 14.09 -10.80
CA ASN A 84 4.24 14.51 -12.11
C ASN A 84 3.24 13.50 -12.66
N GLU A 85 3.54 12.23 -12.57
CA GLU A 85 2.64 11.16 -13.03
C GLU A 85 1.37 11.11 -12.18
N ALA A 86 1.49 11.30 -10.87
CA ALA A 86 0.32 11.34 -9.98
C ALA A 86 -0.63 12.49 -10.35
N LEU A 87 -0.09 13.65 -10.70
CA LEU A 87 -0.89 14.78 -11.14
C LEU A 87 -1.65 14.47 -12.43
N SER A 88 -1.01 13.78 -13.36
CA SER A 88 -1.65 13.35 -14.60
C SER A 88 -2.76 12.32 -14.31
N LEU A 89 -2.50 11.34 -13.46
CA LEU A 89 -3.48 10.32 -13.09
C LEU A 89 -4.69 10.93 -12.38
N LYS A 90 -4.48 11.96 -11.57
CA LYS A 90 -5.57 12.66 -10.87
C LYS A 90 -6.63 13.18 -11.84
N GLY A 91 -6.20 13.71 -12.97
CA GLY A 91 -7.12 14.18 -14.01
C GLY A 91 -7.89 13.06 -14.68
N ASP A 92 -7.31 11.86 -14.77
CA ASP A 92 -7.87 10.75 -15.54
C ASP A 92 -8.79 9.84 -14.71
N CYS A 93 -8.41 9.52 -13.46
CA CYS A 93 -9.09 8.47 -12.71
C CYS A 93 -9.97 8.95 -11.56
N GLY A 94 -9.87 10.21 -11.17
CA GLY A 94 -10.74 10.79 -10.14
C GLY A 94 -10.44 10.40 -8.71
N TYR A 95 -9.41 9.61 -8.44
CA TYR A 95 -9.00 9.27 -7.07
C TYR A 95 -8.35 10.47 -6.38
N SER A 96 -8.21 10.41 -5.06
CA SER A 96 -7.50 11.45 -4.32
C SER A 96 -6.06 11.55 -4.80
N TYR A 97 -5.43 12.69 -4.53
CA TYR A 97 -4.03 12.87 -4.92
C TYR A 97 -3.10 11.83 -4.30
N TYR A 98 -3.30 11.52 -3.01
CA TYR A 98 -2.44 10.54 -2.34
C TYR A 98 -2.67 9.12 -2.88
N ASP A 99 -3.90 8.77 -3.27
CA ASP A 99 -4.16 7.51 -3.98
C ASP A 99 -3.41 7.49 -5.32
N CYS A 100 -3.42 8.62 -6.04
CA CYS A 100 -2.69 8.74 -7.30
C CYS A 100 -1.18 8.62 -7.11
N LEU A 101 -0.63 9.11 -5.98
CA LEU A 101 0.78 8.89 -5.66
C LEU A 101 1.09 7.41 -5.48
N MET A 102 0.21 6.66 -4.83
CA MET A 102 0.38 5.21 -4.69
C MET A 102 0.35 4.51 -6.04
N LEU A 103 -0.62 4.87 -6.89
CA LEU A 103 -0.73 4.32 -8.24
C LEU A 103 0.54 4.64 -9.06
N SER A 104 1.00 5.89 -8.98
CA SER A 104 2.20 6.32 -9.68
C SER A 104 3.44 5.54 -9.25
N SER A 105 3.62 5.35 -7.94
CA SER A 105 4.73 4.57 -7.40
C SER A 105 4.68 3.12 -7.86
N ALA A 106 3.48 2.53 -7.88
CA ALA A 106 3.28 1.17 -8.34
C ALA A 106 3.64 1.02 -9.83
N LEU A 107 3.22 1.98 -10.65
CA LEU A 107 3.56 1.99 -12.08
C LEU A 107 5.06 2.15 -12.30
N GLU A 108 5.67 3.06 -11.57
CA GLU A 108 7.11 3.37 -11.67
C GLU A 108 7.98 2.16 -11.32
N SER A 109 7.54 1.36 -10.36
CA SER A 109 8.26 0.17 -9.90
C SER A 109 7.88 -1.10 -10.67
N ASN A 110 7.11 -0.96 -11.74
CA ASN A 110 6.69 -2.07 -12.59
C ASN A 110 5.91 -3.14 -11.85
N CYS A 111 5.09 -2.73 -10.88
CA CYS A 111 4.13 -3.63 -10.26
C CYS A 111 2.99 -3.92 -11.23
N ASN A 112 2.49 -5.14 -11.21
CA ASN A 112 1.31 -5.50 -12.00
C ASN A 112 0.03 -5.47 -11.18
N ILE A 113 0.15 -5.41 -9.85
CA ILE A 113 -1.00 -5.34 -8.93
C ILE A 113 -0.69 -4.32 -7.84
N ILE A 114 -1.69 -3.51 -7.48
CA ILE A 114 -1.68 -2.73 -6.25
C ILE A 114 -2.73 -3.29 -5.31
N LEU A 115 -2.33 -3.63 -4.09
CA LEU A 115 -3.21 -4.17 -3.06
C LEU A 115 -3.71 -3.04 -2.19
N THR A 116 -5.01 -2.79 -2.24
CA THR A 116 -5.65 -1.68 -1.52
C THR A 116 -7.11 -1.99 -1.25
N GLU A 117 -7.63 -1.45 -0.17
CA GLU A 117 -9.03 -1.55 0.22
C GLU A 117 -9.85 -0.33 -0.25
N ASP A 118 -9.15 0.76 -0.59
CA ASP A 118 -9.76 2.09 -0.75
C ASP A 118 -10.09 2.49 -2.19
N MET A 119 -9.69 1.68 -3.16
CA MET A 119 -9.92 1.96 -4.58
C MET A 119 -10.78 0.87 -5.20
N SER A 120 -11.18 1.05 -6.46
CA SER A 120 -12.12 0.15 -7.14
C SER A 120 -11.48 -1.20 -7.48
N ASN A 121 -11.89 -2.24 -6.79
CA ASN A 121 -11.40 -3.60 -6.99
C ASN A 121 -11.64 -4.05 -8.43
N GLY A 122 -10.59 -4.50 -9.09
CA GLY A 122 -10.63 -5.00 -10.46
C GLY A 122 -10.32 -3.98 -11.54
N GLN A 123 -10.27 -2.69 -11.21
CA GLN A 123 -9.94 -1.65 -12.18
C GLN A 123 -8.49 -1.80 -12.64
N VAL A 124 -8.25 -1.54 -13.93
CA VAL A 124 -6.90 -1.57 -14.51
C VAL A 124 -6.48 -0.14 -14.88
N ILE A 125 -5.34 0.28 -14.36
CA ILE A 125 -4.77 1.61 -14.59
C ILE A 125 -3.69 1.52 -15.65
N CYS A 126 -3.75 2.42 -16.64
CA CYS A 126 -2.76 2.49 -17.74
C CYS A 126 -2.56 1.14 -18.43
N LYS A 127 -3.61 0.33 -18.50
CA LYS A 127 -3.64 -0.98 -19.19
C LYS A 127 -2.67 -2.01 -18.60
N ARG A 128 -2.07 -1.77 -17.44
CA ARG A 128 -1.06 -2.69 -16.90
C ARG A 128 -1.06 -2.87 -15.39
N LEU A 129 -1.65 -1.97 -14.61
CA LEU A 129 -1.68 -2.07 -13.15
C LEU A 129 -3.10 -2.39 -12.70
N LYS A 130 -3.30 -3.56 -12.12
CA LYS A 130 -4.61 -3.98 -11.61
C LYS A 130 -4.76 -3.59 -10.15
N ILE A 131 -5.88 -2.96 -9.83
CA ILE A 131 -6.26 -2.69 -8.43
C ILE A 131 -6.94 -3.95 -7.89
N SER A 132 -6.49 -4.42 -6.74
CA SER A 132 -7.05 -5.61 -6.09
C SER A 132 -7.25 -5.36 -4.61
N ASN A 133 -8.45 -5.66 -4.12
CA ASN A 133 -8.73 -5.64 -2.70
C ASN A 133 -8.52 -7.06 -2.15
N PRO A 134 -7.45 -7.30 -1.38
CA PRO A 134 -7.14 -8.65 -0.91
C PRO A 134 -8.14 -9.15 0.14
N PHE A 135 -8.96 -8.24 0.69
CA PHE A 135 -9.94 -8.55 1.73
C PHE A 135 -11.36 -8.74 1.18
N ALA A 136 -11.57 -8.56 -0.11
CA ALA A 136 -12.91 -8.61 -0.71
C ALA A 136 -13.63 -9.93 -0.46
N LYS A 137 -12.90 -11.05 -0.40
CA LYS A 137 -13.46 -12.39 -0.16
C LYS A 137 -13.80 -12.62 1.30
N CYS A 138 -13.36 -11.76 2.21
CA CYS A 138 -13.60 -11.91 3.65
C CYS A 138 -14.99 -11.45 4.06
N SER A 139 -15.69 -10.75 3.20
CA SER A 139 -17.02 -10.21 3.47
C SER A 139 -18.15 -11.23 3.26
N LYS A 140 -17.80 -12.47 2.93
CA LYS A 140 -18.78 -13.53 2.71
C LYS A 140 -18.96 -14.40 3.94
#